data_3440ebe7c3c4353c7c0e86218a2a3ffd
#
_entry.id   3440ebe7c3c4353c7c0e86218a2a3ffd
#
_cell.length_a   1.000
_cell.length_b   1.000
_cell.length_c   1.000
_cell.angle_alpha   90.00
_cell.angle_beta   90.00
_cell.angle_gamma   90.00
#
_symmetry.space_group_name_H-M   'P 1'
#
loop_
_entity.id
_entity.type
_entity.pdbx_description
1 polymer ?
#
loop_
_entity_poly.entity_id
_entity_poly.type
_entity_poly.pdbx_seq_one_letter_code
_entity_poly.pdbx_strand_id
1 'polypeptide(L)'
;LDLGSGKVTAEETQGVPHHLLDVCDPGTFFTMADFQRLAYQAIDGVLARGRVPVLAGGTGLYVDAVCDGYVLSNIEPDLSYRRELEKLSTPQLCAMLQAAAPGNAIDPQNRNRMMRALEKLHDGDTLPAQKRPRYDVLRLGVTWDRPTLCARIDERLARRVQQGMIEEVDGLLKAGVSPDFLYRLGLEYRLISQYLLGQFATQEDMLEALSRAIKRFAKRQMTWFRRDTRIHWLDMRADPLSEAQGLCAQFLAE
;
A
#
# COMPACT_ATOMS: atom_id res chain seq x y z
N LEU A 1 10.13 4.80 10.88
CA LEU A 1 9.10 3.73 10.82
C LEU A 1 9.73 2.48 10.22
N ASP A 2 10.16 1.53 11.06
CA ASP A 2 11.04 0.45 10.62
C ASP A 2 10.38 -0.92 10.72
N LEU A 3 10.29 -1.47 11.93
CA LEU A 3 9.78 -2.82 12.15
C LEU A 3 8.29 -2.98 11.81
N GLY A 4 7.47 -2.02 12.21
CA GLY A 4 6.03 -2.04 11.91
C GLY A 4 5.73 -1.89 10.42
N SER A 5 6.53 -1.14 9.67
CA SER A 5 6.39 -1.00 8.22
C SER A 5 7.00 -2.17 7.44
N GLY A 6 7.93 -2.90 8.05
CA GLY A 6 8.73 -3.91 7.41
C GLY A 6 9.77 -3.36 6.46
N LYS A 7 10.29 -2.16 6.76
CA LYS A 7 11.39 -1.58 6.02
C LYS A 7 12.61 -2.49 6.05
N VAL A 8 13.27 -2.65 4.92
CA VAL A 8 14.51 -3.42 4.82
C VAL A 8 15.65 -2.73 5.57
N THR A 9 16.48 -3.51 6.22
CA THR A 9 17.71 -3.01 6.86
C THR A 9 18.81 -2.80 5.83
N ALA A 10 19.85 -2.06 6.18
CA ALA A 10 21.03 -1.88 5.32
C ALA A 10 21.68 -3.22 4.94
N GLU A 11 21.67 -4.21 5.85
CA GLU A 11 22.19 -5.54 5.59
C GLU A 11 21.29 -6.32 4.60
N GLU A 12 19.98 -6.24 4.76
CA GLU A 12 19.02 -6.91 3.88
C GLU A 12 19.02 -6.35 2.46
N THR A 13 19.48 -5.13 2.25
CA THR A 13 19.61 -4.56 0.89
C THR A 13 20.69 -5.24 0.06
N GLN A 14 21.65 -5.93 0.67
CA GLN A 14 22.75 -6.64 -0.01
C GLN A 14 23.50 -5.74 -1.03
N GLY A 15 23.64 -4.46 -0.73
CA GLY A 15 24.29 -3.49 -1.61
C GLY A 15 23.46 -3.01 -2.81
N VAL A 16 22.23 -3.47 -2.97
CA VAL A 16 21.32 -2.93 -4.00
C VAL A 16 20.74 -1.60 -3.51
N PRO A 17 20.87 -0.51 -4.28
CA PRO A 17 20.30 0.78 -3.90
C PRO A 17 18.77 0.69 -3.77
N HIS A 18 18.24 1.05 -2.61
CA HIS A 18 16.82 1.17 -2.36
C HIS A 18 16.40 2.64 -2.36
N HIS A 19 15.32 2.94 -3.03
CA HIS A 19 14.74 4.27 -3.14
C HIS A 19 13.39 4.33 -2.40
N LEU A 20 12.94 5.53 -2.07
CA LEU A 20 11.67 5.80 -1.40
C LEU A 20 11.54 5.18 0.01
N LEU A 21 12.65 4.99 0.68
CA LEU A 21 12.69 4.75 2.11
C LEU A 21 12.92 6.08 2.84
N ASP A 22 12.30 6.24 4.01
CA ASP A 22 12.45 7.42 4.89
C ASP A 22 12.22 8.77 4.17
N VAL A 23 11.20 8.83 3.31
CA VAL A 23 10.89 10.01 2.48
C VAL A 23 10.17 11.13 3.22
N CYS A 24 9.65 10.85 4.42
CA CYS A 24 9.00 11.84 5.27
C CYS A 24 9.03 11.41 6.74
N ASP A 25 8.90 12.40 7.63
CA ASP A 25 8.83 12.17 9.07
C ASP A 25 7.46 11.62 9.50
N PRO A 26 7.38 10.88 10.61
CA PRO A 26 6.12 10.47 11.21
C PRO A 26 5.23 11.69 11.49
N GLY A 27 3.94 11.57 11.17
CA GLY A 27 2.99 12.67 11.27
C GLY A 27 2.78 13.44 9.97
N THR A 28 3.66 13.29 8.98
CA THR A 28 3.51 13.90 7.66
C THR A 28 2.49 13.16 6.82
N PHE A 29 1.60 13.91 6.17
CA PHE A 29 0.65 13.32 5.22
C PHE A 29 1.36 13.06 3.89
N PHE A 30 1.44 11.78 3.50
CA PHE A 30 2.08 11.32 2.27
C PHE A 30 1.06 10.65 1.37
N THR A 31 0.86 11.19 0.18
CA THR A 31 -0.19 10.78 -0.75
C THR A 31 0.30 9.78 -1.80
N MET A 32 -0.64 9.15 -2.51
CA MET A 32 -0.33 8.35 -3.69
C MET A 32 0.31 9.19 -4.80
N ALA A 33 -0.06 10.47 -4.92
CA ALA A 33 0.53 11.38 -5.90
C ALA A 33 2.00 11.68 -5.56
N ASP A 34 2.32 11.90 -4.27
CA ASP A 34 3.71 12.05 -3.83
C ASP A 34 4.53 10.80 -4.11
N PHE A 35 3.97 9.63 -3.79
CA PHE A 35 4.62 8.36 -4.09
C PHE A 35 4.90 8.22 -5.60
N GLN A 36 3.90 8.45 -6.45
CA GLN A 36 4.05 8.32 -7.90
C GLN A 36 5.12 9.28 -8.45
N ARG A 37 5.10 10.55 -8.02
CA ARG A 37 6.07 11.55 -8.42
C ARG A 37 7.50 11.15 -8.04
N LEU A 38 7.72 10.73 -6.80
CA LEU A 38 9.03 10.28 -6.33
C LEU A 38 9.46 8.98 -6.99
N ALA A 39 8.53 8.04 -7.23
CA ALA A 39 8.81 6.81 -7.95
C ALA A 39 9.29 7.07 -9.37
N TYR A 40 8.63 7.98 -10.09
CA TYR A 40 9.06 8.36 -11.45
C TYR A 40 10.46 9.00 -11.43
N GLN A 41 10.74 9.90 -10.49
CA GLN A 41 12.09 10.48 -10.36
C GLN A 41 13.17 9.41 -10.09
N ALA A 42 12.88 8.45 -9.22
CA ALA A 42 13.80 7.36 -8.93
C ALA A 42 14.00 6.44 -10.16
N ILE A 43 12.92 6.03 -10.83
CA ILE A 43 12.95 5.19 -12.03
C ILE A 43 13.76 5.86 -13.13
N ASP A 44 13.44 7.12 -13.47
CA ASP A 44 14.16 7.88 -14.49
C ASP A 44 15.65 8.00 -14.16
N GLY A 45 15.98 8.26 -12.90
CA GLY A 45 17.36 8.31 -12.44
C GLY A 45 18.09 6.97 -12.55
N VAL A 46 17.42 5.83 -12.34
CA VAL A 46 18.00 4.50 -12.53
C VAL A 46 18.22 4.22 -14.03
N LEU A 47 17.23 4.51 -14.88
CA LEU A 47 17.30 4.34 -16.34
C LEU A 47 18.39 5.22 -16.94
N ALA A 48 18.54 6.46 -16.51
CA ALA A 48 19.59 7.38 -16.97
C ALA A 48 21.01 6.86 -16.71
N ARG A 49 21.17 5.97 -15.72
CA ARG A 49 22.45 5.28 -15.42
C ARG A 49 22.59 3.96 -16.18
N GLY A 50 21.72 3.64 -17.15
CA GLY A 50 21.73 2.39 -17.89
C GLY A 50 21.46 1.16 -17.01
N ARG A 51 20.67 1.33 -15.93
CA ARG A 51 20.31 0.25 -15.02
C ARG A 51 18.80 -0.03 -15.11
N VAL A 52 18.41 -1.23 -14.69
CA VAL A 52 17.01 -1.68 -14.69
C VAL A 52 16.39 -1.34 -13.32
N PRO A 53 15.35 -0.49 -13.28
CA PRO A 53 14.63 -0.24 -12.04
C PRO A 53 13.69 -1.40 -11.70
N VAL A 54 13.63 -1.77 -10.43
CA VAL A 54 12.70 -2.78 -9.90
C VAL A 54 11.77 -2.13 -8.90
N LEU A 55 10.46 -2.16 -9.17
CA LEU A 55 9.44 -1.74 -8.23
C LEU A 55 8.96 -2.93 -7.41
N ALA A 56 9.34 -3.00 -6.14
CA ALA A 56 8.95 -4.07 -5.24
C ALA A 56 7.90 -3.59 -4.22
N GLY A 57 6.84 -4.34 -4.05
CA GLY A 57 5.81 -3.99 -3.05
C GLY A 57 4.53 -4.79 -3.17
N GLY A 58 3.62 -4.56 -2.22
CA GLY A 58 2.33 -5.26 -2.13
C GLY A 58 1.10 -4.34 -2.05
N THR A 59 1.29 -3.02 -2.09
CA THR A 59 0.17 -2.06 -2.13
C THR A 59 -0.26 -1.87 -3.58
N GLY A 60 -1.20 -2.72 -4.03
CA GLY A 60 -1.59 -2.81 -5.45
C GLY A 60 -1.95 -1.46 -6.06
N LEU A 61 -2.67 -0.61 -5.33
CA LEU A 61 -3.03 0.73 -5.83
C LEU A 61 -1.79 1.59 -6.16
N TYR A 62 -0.73 1.51 -5.34
CA TYR A 62 0.51 2.27 -5.56
C TYR A 62 1.32 1.70 -6.73
N VAL A 63 1.39 0.37 -6.81
CA VAL A 63 2.02 -0.32 -7.95
C VAL A 63 1.32 0.06 -9.25
N ASP A 64 -0.01 -0.03 -9.30
CA ASP A 64 -0.79 0.31 -10.49
C ASP A 64 -0.69 1.80 -10.83
N ALA A 65 -0.64 2.69 -9.83
CA ALA A 65 -0.49 4.13 -10.08
C ALA A 65 0.79 4.44 -10.85
N VAL A 66 1.88 3.75 -10.55
CA VAL A 66 3.17 3.91 -11.26
C VAL A 66 3.17 3.16 -12.59
N CYS A 67 2.85 1.86 -12.57
CA CYS A 67 2.98 1.00 -13.73
C CYS A 67 1.93 1.25 -14.82
N ASP A 68 0.70 1.60 -14.44
CA ASP A 68 -0.36 1.96 -15.38
C ASP A 68 -0.45 3.47 -15.63
N GLY A 69 0.37 4.26 -14.94
CA GLY A 69 0.43 5.71 -15.14
C GLY A 69 -0.88 6.41 -14.81
N TYR A 70 -1.41 6.25 -13.59
CA TYR A 70 -2.63 6.95 -13.20
C TYR A 70 -2.42 8.46 -13.30
N VAL A 71 -3.31 9.13 -14.01
CA VAL A 71 -3.38 10.58 -14.02
C VAL A 71 -4.03 11.00 -12.71
N LEU A 72 -3.20 11.52 -11.81
CA LEU A 72 -3.63 11.96 -10.48
C LEU A 72 -3.81 13.49 -10.50
N SER A 73 -4.86 13.95 -9.84
CA SER A 73 -5.09 15.36 -9.63
C SER A 73 -4.00 15.94 -8.73
N ASN A 74 -3.45 17.08 -9.12
CA ASN A 74 -2.53 17.88 -8.29
C ASN A 74 -3.29 18.86 -7.36
N ILE A 75 -4.62 18.78 -7.35
CA ILE A 75 -5.47 19.66 -6.54
C ILE A 75 -5.38 19.17 -5.08
N GLU A 76 -5.05 20.10 -4.19
CA GLU A 76 -5.09 19.81 -2.75
C GLU A 76 -6.53 19.50 -2.33
N PRO A 77 -6.75 18.44 -1.52
CA PRO A 77 -8.09 18.09 -1.08
C PRO A 77 -8.73 19.24 -0.28
N ASP A 78 -9.95 19.63 -0.62
CA ASP A 78 -10.74 20.54 0.21
C ASP A 78 -11.17 19.82 1.51
N LEU A 79 -10.40 20.08 2.57
CA LEU A 79 -10.66 19.48 3.88
C LEU A 79 -11.98 19.98 4.51
N SER A 80 -12.51 21.13 4.09
CA SER A 80 -13.80 21.63 4.57
C SER A 80 -14.94 20.83 3.94
N TYR A 81 -14.91 20.62 2.64
CA TYR A 81 -15.86 19.78 1.92
C TYR A 81 -15.81 18.32 2.39
N ARG A 82 -14.61 17.79 2.63
CA ARG A 82 -14.46 16.46 3.20
C ARG A 82 -15.17 16.29 4.55
N ARG A 83 -15.03 17.28 5.45
CA ARG A 83 -15.74 17.26 6.75
C ARG A 83 -17.26 17.32 6.59
N GLU A 84 -17.78 17.97 5.56
CA GLU A 84 -19.21 17.96 5.24
C GLU A 84 -19.65 16.58 4.77
N LEU A 85 -18.91 15.94 3.87
CA LEU A 85 -19.19 14.58 3.42
C LEU A 85 -19.13 13.56 4.56
N GLU A 86 -18.24 13.74 5.53
CA GLU A 86 -18.12 12.86 6.70
C GLU A 86 -19.37 12.86 7.59
N LYS A 87 -20.16 13.93 7.57
CA LYS A 87 -21.44 14.04 8.32
C LYS A 87 -22.58 13.29 7.66
N LEU A 88 -22.47 13.00 6.36
CA LEU A 88 -23.54 12.35 5.60
C LEU A 88 -23.56 10.85 5.86
N SER A 89 -24.73 10.24 5.83
CA SER A 89 -24.90 8.79 5.85
C SER A 89 -24.47 8.16 4.51
N THR A 90 -24.18 6.85 4.52
CA THR A 90 -23.82 6.11 3.31
C THR A 90 -24.87 6.20 2.21
N PRO A 91 -26.22 6.09 2.49
CA PRO A 91 -27.24 6.32 1.48
C PRO A 91 -27.24 7.73 0.89
N GLN A 92 -27.00 8.77 1.72
CA GLN A 92 -26.92 10.16 1.24
C GLN A 92 -25.72 10.38 0.31
N LEU A 93 -24.54 9.86 0.67
CA LEU A 93 -23.36 9.88 -0.20
C LEU A 93 -23.62 9.15 -1.53
N CYS A 94 -24.29 8.00 -1.49
CA CYS A 94 -24.66 7.25 -2.69
C CYS A 94 -25.58 8.07 -3.60
N ALA A 95 -26.65 8.64 -3.07
CA ALA A 95 -27.58 9.48 -3.83
C ALA A 95 -26.88 10.69 -4.45
N MET A 96 -26.04 11.37 -3.67
CA MET A 96 -25.25 12.52 -4.13
C MET A 96 -24.27 12.14 -5.26
N LEU A 97 -23.58 11.01 -5.13
CA LEU A 97 -22.68 10.50 -6.18
C LEU A 97 -23.43 10.08 -7.43
N GLN A 98 -24.58 9.44 -7.32
CA GLN A 98 -25.41 9.07 -8.47
C GLN A 98 -25.94 10.29 -9.21
N ALA A 99 -26.28 11.36 -8.50
CA ALA A 99 -26.68 12.62 -9.12
C ALA A 99 -25.52 13.33 -9.86
N ALA A 100 -24.33 13.33 -9.27
CA ALA A 100 -23.14 13.99 -9.82
C ALA A 100 -22.45 13.18 -10.94
N ALA A 101 -22.49 11.86 -10.87
CA ALA A 101 -21.88 10.94 -11.84
C ALA A 101 -22.79 9.72 -12.08
N PRO A 102 -23.85 9.87 -12.88
CA PRO A 102 -24.75 8.75 -13.21
C PRO A 102 -23.99 7.61 -13.86
N GLY A 103 -24.29 6.36 -13.45
CA GLY A 103 -23.65 5.17 -14.02
C GLY A 103 -22.22 4.90 -13.56
N ASN A 104 -21.75 5.61 -12.53
CA ASN A 104 -20.46 5.28 -11.93
C ASN A 104 -20.43 3.84 -11.38
N ALA A 105 -19.28 3.17 -11.45
CA ALA A 105 -19.08 1.78 -11.01
C ALA A 105 -18.58 1.67 -9.55
N ILE A 106 -18.81 2.69 -8.73
CA ILE A 106 -18.35 2.69 -7.33
C ILE A 106 -19.37 1.90 -6.49
N ASP A 107 -18.85 0.94 -5.73
CA ASP A 107 -19.64 0.14 -4.79
C ASP A 107 -20.36 1.07 -3.78
N PRO A 108 -21.72 1.04 -3.72
CA PRO A 108 -22.50 1.88 -2.83
C PRO A 108 -22.30 1.59 -1.34
N GLN A 109 -21.66 0.48 -0.99
CA GLN A 109 -21.24 0.17 0.37
C GLN A 109 -19.86 0.75 0.72
N ASN A 110 -19.11 1.21 -0.28
CA ASN A 110 -17.77 1.74 -0.06
C ASN A 110 -17.78 3.26 0.16
N ARG A 111 -18.13 3.64 1.39
CA ARG A 111 -18.21 5.04 1.83
C ARG A 111 -16.97 5.86 1.45
N ASN A 112 -15.78 5.33 1.72
CA ASN A 112 -14.53 6.06 1.45
C ASN A 112 -14.32 6.33 -0.05
N ARG A 113 -14.66 5.37 -0.91
CA ARG A 113 -14.58 5.57 -2.36
C ARG A 113 -15.61 6.56 -2.87
N MET A 114 -16.82 6.55 -2.32
CA MET A 114 -17.86 7.53 -2.68
C MET A 114 -17.43 8.95 -2.28
N MET A 115 -16.94 9.13 -1.05
CA MET A 115 -16.44 10.43 -0.59
C MET A 115 -15.30 10.92 -1.49
N ARG A 116 -14.32 10.06 -1.78
CA ARG A 116 -13.20 10.45 -2.67
C ARG A 116 -13.65 10.78 -4.08
N ALA A 117 -14.65 10.12 -4.60
CA ALA A 117 -15.23 10.45 -5.90
C ALA A 117 -15.93 11.81 -5.89
N LEU A 118 -16.70 12.11 -4.84
CA LEU A 118 -17.36 13.39 -4.67
C LEU A 118 -16.35 14.53 -4.50
N GLU A 119 -15.27 14.33 -3.74
CA GLU A 119 -14.16 15.30 -3.65
C GLU A 119 -13.59 15.61 -5.04
N LYS A 120 -13.27 14.56 -5.82
CA LYS A 120 -12.73 14.72 -7.17
C LYS A 120 -13.66 15.52 -8.08
N LEU A 121 -14.94 15.19 -8.06
CA LEU A 121 -15.95 15.90 -8.86
C LEU A 121 -16.12 17.34 -8.40
N HIS A 122 -16.05 17.61 -7.10
CA HIS A 122 -16.08 18.95 -6.52
C HIS A 122 -14.89 19.79 -7.01
N ASP A 123 -13.71 19.19 -7.08
CA ASP A 123 -12.47 19.80 -7.54
C ASP A 123 -12.38 19.89 -9.08
N GLY A 124 -13.42 19.48 -9.81
CA GLY A 124 -13.46 19.51 -11.28
C GLY A 124 -12.68 18.39 -11.96
N ASP A 125 -12.32 17.34 -11.22
CA ASP A 125 -11.64 16.15 -11.76
C ASP A 125 -12.64 15.16 -12.39
N THR A 126 -12.15 14.20 -13.16
CA THR A 126 -12.98 13.23 -13.88
C THR A 126 -13.00 11.84 -13.22
N LEU A 127 -14.10 11.10 -13.49
CA LEU A 127 -14.23 9.68 -13.14
C LEU A 127 -14.49 8.85 -14.40
N PRO A 128 -13.85 7.67 -14.57
CA PRO A 128 -12.73 7.12 -13.78
C PRO A 128 -11.40 7.84 -14.03
N ALA A 129 -10.41 7.61 -13.15
CA ALA A 129 -9.07 8.15 -13.36
C ALA A 129 -8.48 7.64 -14.70
N GLN A 130 -7.94 8.56 -15.49
CA GLN A 130 -7.25 8.22 -16.73
C GLN A 130 -5.94 7.47 -16.44
N LYS A 131 -5.51 6.62 -17.40
CA LYS A 131 -4.25 5.89 -17.36
C LYS A 131 -3.39 6.31 -18.54
N ARG A 132 -2.13 6.65 -18.28
CA ARG A 132 -1.11 6.97 -19.30
C ARG A 132 0.19 6.28 -18.91
N PRO A 133 0.36 4.99 -19.26
CA PRO A 133 1.58 4.25 -18.96
C PRO A 133 2.81 5.00 -19.49
N ARG A 134 3.84 5.07 -18.64
CA ARG A 134 5.08 5.81 -18.95
C ARG A 134 6.23 4.88 -19.35
N TYR A 135 6.15 3.64 -18.92
CA TYR A 135 7.19 2.62 -19.14
C TYR A 135 6.59 1.32 -19.60
N ASP A 136 7.37 0.53 -20.34
CA ASP A 136 7.08 -0.89 -20.47
C ASP A 136 7.45 -1.60 -19.18
N VAL A 137 6.61 -2.54 -18.74
CA VAL A 137 6.71 -3.13 -17.41
C VAL A 137 6.49 -4.64 -17.47
N LEU A 138 7.52 -5.40 -17.13
CA LEU A 138 7.37 -6.82 -16.79
C LEU A 138 6.81 -6.94 -15.37
N ARG A 139 5.70 -7.66 -15.20
CA ARG A 139 5.06 -7.87 -13.92
C ARG A 139 5.27 -9.29 -13.43
N LEU A 140 6.00 -9.45 -12.33
CA LEU A 140 6.23 -10.74 -11.68
C LEU A 140 5.49 -10.75 -10.34
N GLY A 141 4.68 -11.78 -10.11
CA GLY A 141 3.97 -11.99 -8.85
C GLY A 141 4.50 -13.23 -8.14
N VAL A 142 4.88 -13.11 -6.87
CA VAL A 142 5.31 -14.26 -6.08
C VAL A 142 4.12 -14.87 -5.34
N THR A 143 4.06 -16.20 -5.30
CA THR A 143 2.97 -16.90 -4.63
C THR A 143 3.47 -18.09 -3.79
N TRP A 144 2.79 -18.31 -2.67
CA TRP A 144 2.91 -19.50 -1.82
C TRP A 144 1.53 -20.17 -1.72
N ASP A 145 1.51 -21.46 -1.43
CA ASP A 145 0.28 -22.07 -0.94
C ASP A 145 -0.16 -21.41 0.38
N ARG A 146 -1.45 -21.45 0.64
CA ARG A 146 -2.01 -20.70 1.76
C ARG A 146 -1.51 -21.15 3.14
N PRO A 147 -1.37 -22.44 3.45
CA PRO A 147 -0.81 -22.86 4.74
C PRO A 147 0.60 -22.34 4.97
N THR A 148 1.49 -22.48 3.99
CA THR A 148 2.87 -21.99 4.05
C THR A 148 2.92 -20.47 4.21
N LEU A 149 2.10 -19.72 3.45
CA LEU A 149 2.02 -18.27 3.59
C LEU A 149 1.58 -17.85 4.99
N CYS A 150 0.57 -18.53 5.56
CA CYS A 150 0.12 -18.23 6.92
C CYS A 150 1.20 -18.51 7.98
N ALA A 151 1.92 -19.62 7.87
CA ALA A 151 3.02 -19.95 8.78
C ALA A 151 4.15 -18.90 8.70
N ARG A 152 4.55 -18.46 7.48
CA ARG A 152 5.55 -17.42 7.26
C ARG A 152 5.12 -16.06 7.82
N ILE A 153 3.83 -15.74 7.76
CA ILE A 153 3.28 -14.52 8.35
C ILE A 153 3.44 -14.55 9.87
N ASP A 154 3.07 -15.66 10.50
CA ASP A 154 3.16 -15.81 11.96
C ASP A 154 4.62 -15.78 12.44
N GLU A 155 5.51 -16.49 11.76
CA GLU A 155 6.96 -16.47 12.05
C GLU A 155 7.55 -15.06 11.92
N ARG A 156 7.22 -14.35 10.85
CA ARG A 156 7.69 -12.97 10.64
C ARG A 156 7.15 -12.02 11.71
N LEU A 157 5.88 -12.16 12.09
CA LEU A 157 5.28 -11.37 13.16
C LEU A 157 6.00 -11.61 14.49
N ALA A 158 6.20 -12.88 14.87
CA ALA A 158 6.90 -13.24 16.10
C ALA A 158 8.32 -12.67 16.14
N ARG A 159 9.08 -12.78 15.04
CA ARG A 159 10.43 -12.22 14.92
C ARG A 159 10.45 -10.71 15.09
N ARG A 160 9.55 -9.97 14.46
CA ARG A 160 9.47 -8.51 14.57
C ARG A 160 9.08 -8.05 15.98
N VAL A 161 8.23 -8.78 16.66
CA VAL A 161 7.93 -8.52 18.07
C VAL A 161 9.19 -8.69 18.92
N GLN A 162 9.95 -9.76 18.73
CA GLN A 162 11.23 -9.98 19.43
C GLN A 162 12.28 -8.92 19.11
N GLN A 163 12.22 -8.32 17.93
CA GLN A 163 13.12 -7.21 17.50
C GLN A 163 12.72 -5.85 18.06
N GLY A 164 11.61 -5.73 18.80
CA GLY A 164 11.19 -4.48 19.42
C GLY A 164 10.11 -3.71 18.66
N MET A 165 9.26 -4.38 17.88
CA MET A 165 8.19 -3.70 17.12
C MET A 165 7.17 -3.00 18.03
N ILE A 166 6.89 -3.54 19.23
CA ILE A 166 5.98 -2.91 20.19
C ILE A 166 6.64 -1.67 20.78
N GLU A 167 7.91 -1.77 21.12
CA GLU A 167 8.74 -0.69 21.67
C GLU A 167 8.91 0.45 20.64
N GLU A 168 9.00 0.16 19.35
CA GLU A 168 8.99 1.18 18.28
C GLU A 168 7.72 2.02 18.36
N VAL A 169 6.55 1.39 18.45
CA VAL A 169 5.25 2.10 18.50
C VAL A 169 5.10 2.88 19.81
N ASP A 170 5.53 2.33 20.93
CA ASP A 170 5.53 3.01 22.22
C ASP A 170 6.43 4.26 22.19
N GLY A 171 7.62 4.14 21.60
CA GLY A 171 8.54 5.25 21.36
C GLY A 171 7.92 6.37 20.52
N LEU A 172 7.18 6.04 19.48
CA LEU A 172 6.48 7.01 18.63
C LEU A 172 5.39 7.75 19.40
N LEU A 173 4.59 7.05 20.21
CA LEU A 173 3.57 7.66 21.07
C LEU A 173 4.19 8.59 22.11
N LYS A 174 5.28 8.17 22.76
CA LYS A 174 6.05 8.99 23.71
C LYS A 174 6.69 10.22 23.06
N ALA A 175 7.06 10.12 21.80
CA ALA A 175 7.58 11.25 21.01
C ALA A 175 6.47 12.21 20.53
N GLY A 176 5.20 11.95 20.88
CA GLY A 176 4.08 12.83 20.54
C GLY A 176 3.43 12.58 19.19
N VAL A 177 3.75 11.47 18.51
CA VAL A 177 3.04 11.07 17.30
C VAL A 177 1.60 10.71 17.65
N SER A 178 0.62 11.32 16.97
CA SER A 178 -0.78 11.15 17.32
C SER A 178 -1.27 9.72 17.07
N PRO A 179 -2.12 9.17 17.95
CA PRO A 179 -2.75 7.86 17.73
C PRO A 179 -3.52 7.79 16.41
N ASP A 180 -4.21 8.85 16.00
CA ASP A 180 -4.95 8.90 14.73
C ASP A 180 -4.04 8.72 13.52
N PHE A 181 -2.82 9.27 13.57
CA PHE A 181 -1.83 9.06 12.52
C PHE A 181 -1.41 7.59 12.47
N LEU A 182 -1.04 7.00 13.62
CA LEU A 182 -0.64 5.59 13.71
C LEU A 182 -1.76 4.63 13.26
N TYR A 183 -3.02 4.95 13.55
CA TYR A 183 -4.17 4.17 13.10
C TYR A 183 -4.33 4.15 11.57
N ARG A 184 -3.87 5.19 10.88
CA ARG A 184 -3.93 5.30 9.41
C ARG A 184 -2.74 4.69 8.70
N LEU A 185 -1.59 4.52 9.38
CA LEU A 185 -0.36 4.00 8.78
C LEU A 185 -0.47 2.54 8.30
N GLY A 186 -1.07 1.67 9.11
CA GLY A 186 -1.16 0.27 8.78
C GLY A 186 -1.68 -0.60 9.91
N LEU A 187 -1.66 -1.90 9.69
CA LEU A 187 -2.23 -2.87 10.63
C LEU A 187 -1.43 -2.93 11.93
N GLU A 188 -0.10 -2.99 11.81
CA GLU A 188 0.84 -3.12 12.91
C GLU A 188 0.76 -1.89 13.82
N TYR A 189 0.96 -0.70 13.28
CA TYR A 189 0.90 0.55 14.04
C TYR A 189 -0.45 0.75 14.71
N ARG A 190 -1.55 0.46 14.02
CA ARG A 190 -2.90 0.61 14.56
C ARG A 190 -3.16 -0.31 15.74
N LEU A 191 -2.94 -1.62 15.57
CA LEU A 191 -3.32 -2.59 16.61
C LEU A 191 -2.38 -2.52 17.81
N ILE A 192 -1.10 -2.26 17.60
CA ILE A 192 -0.15 -2.06 18.69
C ILE A 192 -0.47 -0.77 19.45
N SER A 193 -0.77 0.35 18.77
CA SER A 193 -1.20 1.59 19.44
C SER A 193 -2.48 1.39 20.24
N GLN A 194 -3.46 0.63 19.70
CA GLN A 194 -4.68 0.29 20.43
C GLN A 194 -4.38 -0.51 21.70
N TYR A 195 -3.46 -1.44 21.65
CA TYR A 195 -3.01 -2.20 22.83
C TYR A 195 -2.36 -1.29 23.88
N LEU A 196 -1.40 -0.46 23.46
CA LEU A 196 -0.70 0.47 24.35
C LEU A 196 -1.64 1.50 24.98
N LEU A 197 -2.76 1.80 24.33
CA LEU A 197 -3.83 2.68 24.85
C LEU A 197 -4.94 1.93 25.59
N GLY A 198 -4.73 0.65 25.95
CA GLY A 198 -5.63 -0.13 26.81
C GLY A 198 -6.89 -0.67 26.11
N GLN A 199 -6.92 -0.73 24.77
CA GLN A 199 -8.06 -1.28 24.02
C GLN A 199 -8.02 -2.81 23.86
N PHE A 200 -6.95 -3.47 24.30
CA PHE A 200 -6.82 -4.92 24.40
C PHE A 200 -6.52 -5.31 25.83
N ALA A 201 -7.05 -6.45 26.28
CA ALA A 201 -6.82 -6.94 27.64
C ALA A 201 -5.39 -7.45 27.81
N THR A 202 -4.85 -8.14 26.81
CA THR A 202 -3.50 -8.70 26.85
C THR A 202 -2.74 -8.43 25.53
N GLN A 203 -1.43 -8.59 25.60
CA GLN A 203 -0.57 -8.55 24.39
C GLN A 203 -0.90 -9.71 23.44
N GLU A 204 -1.23 -10.87 23.98
CA GLU A 204 -1.60 -12.07 23.23
C GLU A 204 -2.86 -11.82 22.40
N ASP A 205 -3.90 -11.19 22.97
CA ASP A 205 -5.13 -10.84 22.25
C ASP A 205 -4.84 -9.90 21.07
N MET A 206 -3.98 -8.92 21.29
CA MET A 206 -3.56 -7.99 20.24
C MET A 206 -2.80 -8.72 19.14
N LEU A 207 -1.82 -9.56 19.47
CA LEU A 207 -1.02 -10.31 18.50
C LEU A 207 -1.87 -11.28 17.68
N GLU A 208 -2.84 -11.94 18.31
CA GLU A 208 -3.79 -12.80 17.60
C GLU A 208 -4.67 -11.99 16.62
N ALA A 209 -5.16 -10.83 17.05
CA ALA A 209 -5.92 -9.94 16.20
C ALA A 209 -5.08 -9.41 15.02
N LEU A 210 -3.81 -9.09 15.27
CA LEU A 210 -2.85 -8.63 14.26
C LEU A 210 -2.54 -9.72 13.24
N SER A 211 -2.21 -10.95 13.69
CA SER A 211 -1.99 -12.10 12.81
C SER A 211 -3.19 -12.33 11.89
N ARG A 212 -4.40 -12.35 12.44
CA ARG A 212 -5.64 -12.48 11.64
C ARG A 212 -5.80 -11.34 10.62
N ALA A 213 -5.47 -10.11 11.02
CA ALA A 213 -5.56 -8.95 10.15
C ALA A 213 -4.55 -9.00 8.99
N ILE A 214 -3.30 -9.41 9.24
CA ILE A 214 -2.25 -9.58 8.23
C ILE A 214 -2.64 -10.69 7.24
N LYS A 215 -3.13 -11.84 7.70
CA LYS A 215 -3.61 -12.94 6.84
C LYS A 215 -4.78 -12.51 5.94
N ARG A 216 -5.70 -11.69 6.46
CA ARG A 216 -6.77 -11.07 5.64
C ARG A 216 -6.23 -10.07 4.64
N PHE A 217 -5.21 -9.30 5.03
CA PHE A 217 -4.57 -8.35 4.11
C PHE A 217 -3.86 -9.08 2.96
N ALA A 218 -3.10 -10.13 3.24
CA ALA A 218 -2.48 -10.97 2.21
C ALA A 218 -3.52 -11.56 1.23
N LYS A 219 -4.69 -11.99 1.72
CA LYS A 219 -5.79 -12.43 0.85
C LYS A 219 -6.29 -11.29 -0.06
N ARG A 220 -6.43 -10.07 0.48
CA ARG A 220 -6.84 -8.90 -0.32
C ARG A 220 -5.82 -8.53 -1.39
N GLN A 221 -4.50 -8.60 -1.08
CA GLN A 221 -3.44 -8.40 -2.06
C GLN A 221 -3.57 -9.39 -3.23
N MET A 222 -3.72 -10.68 -2.94
CA MET A 222 -3.91 -11.70 -3.98
C MET A 222 -5.17 -11.45 -4.82
N THR A 223 -6.27 -11.03 -4.19
CA THR A 223 -7.52 -10.68 -4.91
C THR A 223 -7.31 -9.47 -5.81
N TRP A 224 -6.49 -8.51 -5.41
CA TRP A 224 -6.15 -7.34 -6.22
C TRP A 224 -5.34 -7.74 -7.44
N PHE A 225 -4.19 -8.36 -7.23
CA PHE A 225 -3.24 -8.66 -8.27
C PHE A 225 -3.72 -9.73 -9.27
N ARG A 226 -4.56 -10.68 -8.85
CA ARG A 226 -5.15 -11.68 -9.76
C ARG A 226 -6.08 -11.11 -10.84
N ARG A 227 -6.48 -9.84 -10.72
CA ARG A 227 -7.27 -9.15 -11.76
C ARG A 227 -6.42 -8.73 -12.95
N ASP A 228 -5.12 -8.62 -12.76
CA ASP A 228 -4.17 -8.26 -13.82
C ASP A 228 -3.60 -9.52 -14.46
N THR A 229 -4.05 -9.80 -15.68
CA THR A 229 -3.62 -10.96 -16.46
C THR A 229 -2.20 -10.83 -17.01
N ARG A 230 -1.56 -9.66 -16.89
CA ARG A 230 -0.18 -9.41 -17.30
C ARG A 230 0.84 -9.92 -16.29
N ILE A 231 0.39 -10.34 -15.09
CA ILE A 231 1.29 -10.83 -14.04
C ILE A 231 1.69 -12.29 -14.33
N HIS A 232 2.97 -12.53 -14.45
CA HIS A 232 3.56 -13.86 -14.44
C HIS A 232 3.74 -14.31 -12.99
N TRP A 233 3.06 -15.39 -12.61
CA TRP A 233 3.05 -15.88 -11.23
C TRP A 233 4.14 -16.91 -11.01
N LEU A 234 5.07 -16.60 -10.11
CA LEU A 234 6.18 -17.45 -9.70
C LEU A 234 5.79 -18.26 -8.46
N ASP A 235 5.78 -19.57 -8.56
CA ASP A 235 5.55 -20.45 -7.40
C ASP A 235 6.86 -20.57 -6.58
N MET A 236 6.85 -20.01 -5.39
CA MET A 236 8.02 -19.98 -4.50
C MET A 236 8.43 -21.34 -3.96
N ARG A 237 7.68 -22.41 -4.25
CA ARG A 237 8.03 -23.81 -3.92
C ARG A 237 8.80 -24.52 -5.04
N ALA A 238 8.78 -23.96 -6.25
CA ALA A 238 9.52 -24.46 -7.40
C ALA A 238 10.89 -23.79 -7.53
N ASP A 239 11.35 -23.53 -8.74
CA ASP A 239 12.55 -22.74 -9.04
C ASP A 239 12.15 -21.35 -9.58
N PRO A 240 11.68 -20.45 -8.68
CA PRO A 240 11.20 -19.13 -9.10
C PRO A 240 12.33 -18.23 -9.62
N LEU A 241 13.57 -18.49 -9.24
CA LEU A 241 14.71 -17.67 -9.66
C LEU A 241 15.04 -17.88 -11.12
N SER A 242 15.20 -19.13 -11.57
CA SER A 242 15.45 -19.44 -12.99
C SER A 242 14.32 -18.98 -13.88
N GLU A 243 13.06 -19.17 -13.46
CA GLU A 243 11.89 -18.68 -14.20
C GLU A 243 11.90 -17.15 -14.32
N ALA A 244 12.12 -16.43 -13.22
CA ALA A 244 12.21 -14.97 -13.23
C ALA A 244 13.35 -14.46 -14.10
N GLN A 245 14.54 -15.09 -14.05
CA GLN A 245 15.67 -14.73 -14.88
C GLN A 245 15.36 -14.91 -16.37
N GLY A 246 14.70 -16.01 -16.76
CA GLY A 246 14.27 -16.24 -18.13
C GLY A 246 13.32 -15.15 -18.64
N LEU A 247 12.29 -14.82 -17.86
CA LEU A 247 11.33 -13.75 -18.18
C LEU A 247 12.00 -12.38 -18.28
N CYS A 248 12.91 -12.05 -17.36
CA CYS A 248 13.67 -10.81 -17.41
C CYS A 248 14.59 -10.73 -18.62
N ALA A 249 15.29 -11.81 -18.96
CA ALA A 249 16.17 -11.85 -20.12
C ALA A 249 15.39 -11.64 -21.43
N GLN A 250 14.23 -12.28 -21.55
CA GLN A 250 13.35 -12.08 -22.72
C GLN A 250 12.87 -10.63 -22.81
N PHE A 251 12.35 -10.07 -21.71
CA PHE A 251 11.84 -8.69 -21.66
C PHE A 251 12.90 -7.63 -21.97
N LEU A 252 14.16 -7.86 -21.57
CA LEU A 252 15.26 -6.92 -21.82
C LEU A 252 15.89 -7.05 -23.21
N ALA A 253 15.54 -8.10 -23.96
CA ALA A 253 16.00 -8.30 -25.33
C ALA A 253 15.06 -7.68 -26.39
N GLU A 254 13.83 -7.34 -26.00
CA GLU A 254 12.81 -6.64 -26.81
C GLU A 254 13.06 -5.12 -26.81
#